data_80cdfaffff397349a164a750bf1d9af1
#
_entry.id   80cdfaffff397349a164a750bf1d9af1
#
_cell.length_a   1.000
_cell.length_b   1.000
_cell.length_c   1.000
_cell.angle_alpha   90.00
_cell.angle_beta   90.00
_cell.angle_gamma   90.00
#
_symmetry.space_group_name_H-M   'P 1'
#
loop_
_entity.id
_entity.type
_entity.pdbx_description
1 polymer ?
#
loop_
_entity_poly.entity_id
_entity_poly.type
_entity_poly.pdbx_seq_one_letter_code
_entity_poly.pdbx_strand_id
1 'polypeptide(L)'
;MAEPMFALRLYGDAADFGVSIEVSFIERKKDEESLQKQHMVLTLPITQPVYYFAQKNGESQRVEGTEKNRHDLLQAVAEGAVRKVLVKYDVSLVEESSLENILDQLQEALVALEPYYLATRQV
;
A
#
# COMPACT_ATOMS: atom_id res chain seq x y z
N MET A 1 -10.07 -13.70 11.74
CA MET A 1 -9.86 -12.26 11.92
C MET A 1 -8.70 -11.82 11.04
N ALA A 2 -8.90 -10.83 10.20
CA ALA A 2 -7.84 -10.31 9.34
C ALA A 2 -6.99 -9.30 10.12
N GLU A 3 -5.68 -9.48 10.11
CA GLU A 3 -4.77 -8.54 10.74
C GLU A 3 -3.85 -7.94 9.69
N PRO A 4 -3.53 -6.64 9.80
CA PRO A 4 -2.60 -6.03 8.88
C PRO A 4 -1.18 -6.53 9.12
N MET A 5 -0.38 -6.51 8.06
CA MET A 5 1.03 -6.86 8.12
C MET A 5 1.78 -6.05 7.08
N PHE A 6 3.08 -5.90 7.28
CA PHE A 6 3.94 -5.39 6.23
C PHE A 6 4.39 -6.56 5.36
N ALA A 7 4.24 -6.41 4.06
CA ALA A 7 4.71 -7.40 3.11
C ALA A 7 5.77 -6.80 2.20
N LEU A 8 6.80 -7.57 1.90
CA LEU A 8 7.87 -7.17 0.99
C LEU A 8 7.74 -7.98 -0.29
N ARG A 9 7.78 -7.29 -1.43
CA ARG A 9 7.71 -7.94 -2.74
C ARG A 9 8.81 -7.40 -3.66
N LEU A 10 9.51 -8.30 -4.31
CA LEU A 10 10.47 -7.90 -5.34
C LEU A 10 9.72 -7.48 -6.60
N TYR A 11 10.20 -6.45 -7.26
CA TYR A 11 9.64 -5.99 -8.52
C TYR A 11 10.75 -5.67 -9.53
N GLY A 12 10.36 -5.62 -10.80
CA GLY A 12 11.25 -5.21 -11.86
C GLY A 12 12.02 -6.35 -12.52
N ASP A 13 13.05 -5.98 -13.26
CA ASP A 13 13.89 -6.91 -14.00
C ASP A 13 15.37 -6.69 -13.66
N ALA A 14 16.27 -7.35 -14.39
CA ALA A 14 17.70 -7.27 -14.11
C ALA A 14 18.27 -5.85 -14.26
N ALA A 15 17.63 -4.99 -15.03
CA ALA A 15 18.08 -3.61 -15.27
C ALA A 15 17.48 -2.61 -14.31
N ASP A 16 16.27 -2.88 -13.82
CA ASP A 16 15.55 -1.98 -12.93
C ASP A 16 14.70 -2.80 -11.95
N PHE A 17 15.22 -3.01 -10.76
CA PHE A 17 14.54 -3.82 -9.76
C PHE A 17 14.56 -3.15 -8.39
N GLY A 18 13.65 -3.60 -7.53
CA GLY A 18 13.57 -3.08 -6.18
C GLY A 18 12.67 -3.90 -5.30
N VAL A 19 12.34 -3.34 -4.14
CA VAL A 19 11.43 -3.92 -3.16
C VAL A 19 10.25 -2.99 -2.98
N SER A 20 9.06 -3.54 -3.12
CA SER A 20 7.83 -2.84 -2.78
C SER A 20 7.40 -3.28 -1.39
N ILE A 21 7.17 -2.33 -0.49
CA ILE A 21 6.65 -2.60 0.85
C ILE A 21 5.18 -2.22 0.84
N GLU A 22 4.34 -3.09 1.36
CA GLU A 22 2.90 -2.84 1.40
C GLU A 22 2.31 -3.14 2.76
N VAL A 23 1.23 -2.44 3.10
CA VAL A 23 0.37 -2.82 4.21
C VAL A 23 -0.64 -3.80 3.65
N SER A 24 -0.53 -5.05 4.03
CA SER A 24 -1.31 -6.15 3.48
C SER A 24 -2.11 -6.86 4.56
N PHE A 25 -2.99 -7.73 4.14
CA PHE A 25 -3.82 -8.54 5.04
C PHE A 25 -3.70 -10.01 4.68
N ILE A 26 -3.65 -10.84 5.71
CA ILE A 26 -3.83 -12.27 5.52
C ILE A 26 -5.33 -12.51 5.53
N GLU A 27 -5.90 -12.71 4.35
CA GLU A 27 -7.32 -13.01 4.22
C GLU A 27 -7.53 -14.51 4.11
N ARG A 28 -8.24 -15.07 5.08
CA ARG A 28 -8.68 -16.46 5.00
C ARG A 28 -10.07 -16.56 4.37
N LYS A 29 -10.85 -15.49 4.47
CA LYS A 29 -12.18 -15.38 3.87
C LYS A 29 -12.36 -13.97 3.35
N LYS A 30 -13.04 -13.85 2.21
CA LYS A 30 -13.44 -12.56 1.68
C LYS A 30 -14.66 -12.07 2.46
N ASP A 31 -14.45 -11.36 3.54
CA ASP A 31 -15.55 -10.75 4.27
C ASP A 31 -15.48 -9.23 4.19
N GLU A 32 -16.63 -8.61 4.42
CA GLU A 32 -16.75 -7.16 4.37
C GLU A 32 -15.94 -6.48 5.47
N GLU A 33 -15.78 -7.14 6.61
CA GLU A 33 -15.03 -6.61 7.72
C GLU A 33 -13.57 -6.39 7.34
N SER A 34 -12.95 -7.37 6.66
CA SER A 34 -11.58 -7.22 6.18
C SER A 34 -11.44 -6.08 5.19
N LEU A 35 -12.41 -5.94 4.28
CA LEU A 35 -12.42 -4.86 3.31
C LEU A 35 -12.57 -3.50 3.98
N GLN A 36 -13.44 -3.39 4.99
CA GLN A 36 -13.62 -2.15 5.72
C GLN A 36 -12.34 -1.73 6.43
N LYS A 37 -11.61 -2.68 7.01
CA LYS A 37 -10.31 -2.42 7.63
C LYS A 37 -9.31 -1.89 6.61
N GLN A 38 -9.25 -2.52 5.43
CA GLN A 38 -8.37 -2.04 4.36
C GLN A 38 -8.72 -0.60 3.96
N HIS A 39 -10.00 -0.29 3.86
CA HIS A 39 -10.46 1.04 3.44
C HIS A 39 -10.13 2.14 4.44
N MET A 40 -9.76 1.79 5.66
CA MET A 40 -9.34 2.79 6.66
C MET A 40 -8.10 3.55 6.23
N VAL A 41 -7.27 2.98 5.35
CA VAL A 41 -6.10 3.71 4.83
C VAL A 41 -6.51 4.98 4.07
N LEU A 42 -7.71 5.01 3.51
CA LEU A 42 -8.22 6.15 2.77
C LEU A 42 -8.68 7.30 3.68
N THR A 43 -8.75 7.09 4.98
CA THR A 43 -9.09 8.15 5.93
C THR A 43 -7.89 9.02 6.31
N LEU A 44 -6.68 8.58 5.93
CA LEU A 44 -5.44 9.29 6.23
C LEU A 44 -4.97 10.08 5.01
N PRO A 45 -4.39 11.26 5.22
CA PRO A 45 -3.79 11.99 4.11
C PRO A 45 -2.65 11.19 3.48
N ILE A 46 -2.37 11.45 2.23
CA ILE A 46 -1.32 10.73 1.50
C ILE A 46 -0.41 11.71 0.78
N THR A 47 0.86 11.34 0.68
CA THR A 47 1.88 12.10 -0.04
C THR A 47 2.80 11.11 -0.76
N GLN A 48 3.16 11.43 -2.00
CA GLN A 48 4.14 10.63 -2.72
C GLN A 48 5.47 10.62 -1.94
N PRO A 49 6.23 9.53 -1.96
CA PRO A 49 6.16 8.38 -2.87
C PRO A 49 5.22 7.25 -2.45
N VAL A 50 4.47 7.41 -1.35
CA VAL A 50 3.44 6.44 -0.99
C VAL A 50 2.37 6.43 -2.08
N TYR A 51 1.91 5.26 -2.47
CA TYR A 51 0.88 5.14 -3.49
C TYR A 51 -0.09 4.01 -3.14
N TYR A 52 -1.20 3.97 -3.87
CA TYR A 52 -2.21 2.93 -3.70
C TYR A 52 -2.10 1.89 -4.80
N PHE A 53 -2.50 0.67 -4.47
CA PHE A 53 -2.75 -0.38 -5.44
C PHE A 53 -4.21 -0.78 -5.26
N ALA A 54 -5.05 -0.37 -6.22
CA ALA A 54 -6.50 -0.50 -6.08
C ALA A 54 -7.05 -1.55 -7.04
N GLN A 55 -7.92 -2.42 -6.53
CA GLN A 55 -8.58 -3.44 -7.36
C GLN A 55 -9.92 -2.92 -7.85
N LYS A 56 -10.03 -2.82 -9.17
CA LYS A 56 -11.24 -2.40 -9.85
C LYS A 56 -11.57 -3.42 -10.94
N ASN A 57 -12.79 -3.95 -10.92
CA ASN A 57 -13.25 -4.95 -11.90
C ASN A 57 -12.32 -6.17 -12.00
N GLY A 58 -11.79 -6.61 -10.87
CA GLY A 58 -10.87 -7.75 -10.82
C GLY A 58 -9.44 -7.45 -11.21
N GLU A 59 -9.13 -6.24 -11.64
CA GLU A 59 -7.79 -5.81 -12.01
C GLU A 59 -7.22 -4.83 -10.98
N SER A 60 -5.97 -5.04 -10.61
CA SER A 60 -5.27 -4.14 -9.69
C SER A 60 -4.49 -3.11 -10.47
N GLN A 61 -4.62 -1.85 -10.08
CA GLN A 61 -3.99 -0.72 -10.75
C GLN A 61 -3.24 0.15 -9.75
N ARG A 62 -2.10 0.64 -10.18
CA ARG A 62 -1.35 1.63 -9.41
C ARG A 62 -2.07 2.98 -9.46
N VAL A 63 -2.25 3.59 -8.30
CA VAL A 63 -2.84 4.92 -8.18
C VAL A 63 -1.88 5.78 -7.36
N GLU A 64 -1.38 6.84 -7.96
CA GLU A 64 -0.40 7.70 -7.30
C GLU A 64 -0.95 8.32 -6.02
N GLY A 65 -0.06 8.52 -5.05
CA GLY A 65 -0.43 8.98 -3.72
C GLY A 65 -0.65 10.49 -3.66
N THR A 66 -1.74 10.94 -4.23
CA THR A 66 -2.16 12.35 -4.17
C THR A 66 -3.49 12.48 -3.45
N GLU A 67 -3.75 13.65 -2.87
CA GLU A 67 -5.02 13.89 -2.18
C GLU A 67 -6.21 13.81 -3.13
N LYS A 68 -6.04 14.25 -4.36
CA LYS A 68 -7.08 14.09 -5.37
C LYS A 68 -7.44 12.62 -5.59
N ASN A 69 -6.42 11.78 -5.75
CA ASN A 69 -6.63 10.35 -5.96
C ASN A 69 -7.21 9.68 -4.71
N ARG A 70 -6.83 10.14 -3.53
CA ARG A 70 -7.41 9.64 -2.29
C ARG A 70 -8.92 9.90 -2.24
N HIS A 71 -9.33 11.11 -2.58
CA HIS A 71 -10.76 11.47 -2.64
C HIS A 71 -11.51 10.65 -3.70
N ASP A 72 -10.90 10.47 -4.87
CA ASP A 72 -11.50 9.67 -5.95
C ASP A 72 -11.66 8.21 -5.53
N LEU A 73 -10.69 7.66 -4.82
CA LEU A 73 -10.78 6.28 -4.30
C LEU A 73 -11.84 6.14 -3.22
N LEU A 74 -11.96 7.12 -2.33
CA LEU A 74 -13.00 7.10 -1.31
C LEU A 74 -14.38 7.03 -1.98
N GLN A 75 -14.61 7.83 -3.01
CA GLN A 75 -15.85 7.81 -3.74
C GLN A 75 -16.06 6.48 -4.47
N ALA A 76 -15.02 5.98 -5.14
CA ALA A 76 -15.10 4.71 -5.86
C ALA A 76 -15.40 3.53 -4.94
N VAL A 77 -14.83 3.53 -3.74
CA VAL A 77 -15.12 2.51 -2.72
C VAL A 77 -16.58 2.63 -2.27
N ALA A 78 -17.06 3.83 -2.02
CA ALA A 78 -18.45 4.06 -1.61
C ALA A 78 -19.43 3.61 -2.67
N GLU A 79 -19.08 3.73 -3.95
CA GLU A 79 -19.90 3.32 -5.07
C GLU A 79 -19.77 1.82 -5.41
N GLY A 80 -18.83 1.13 -4.76
CA GLY A 80 -18.59 -0.28 -5.03
C GLY A 80 -17.73 -0.56 -6.26
N ALA A 81 -17.16 0.48 -6.88
CA ALA A 81 -16.33 0.33 -8.08
C ALA A 81 -14.93 -0.20 -7.74
N VAL A 82 -14.41 0.14 -6.57
CA VAL A 82 -13.12 -0.34 -6.07
C VAL A 82 -13.37 -1.22 -4.86
N ARG A 83 -12.76 -2.39 -4.84
CA ARG A 83 -12.94 -3.35 -3.77
C ARG A 83 -11.78 -3.37 -2.80
N LYS A 84 -10.57 -3.62 -3.28
CA LYS A 84 -9.37 -3.71 -2.44
C LYS A 84 -8.48 -2.51 -2.67
N VAL A 85 -7.91 -2.00 -1.58
CA VAL A 85 -6.94 -0.91 -1.63
C VAL A 85 -5.76 -1.28 -0.74
N LEU A 86 -4.57 -1.33 -1.32
CA LEU A 86 -3.33 -1.50 -0.59
C LEU A 86 -2.54 -0.21 -0.64
N VAL A 87 -1.78 0.06 0.40
CA VAL A 87 -0.85 1.20 0.44
C VAL A 87 0.56 0.66 0.31
N LYS A 88 1.34 1.22 -0.60
CA LYS A 88 2.65 0.71 -0.96
C LYS A 88 3.70 1.81 -1.01
N TYR A 89 4.95 1.39 -0.87
CA TYR A 89 6.12 2.27 -0.96
C TYR A 89 7.25 1.46 -1.63
N ASP A 90 7.80 2.00 -2.71
CA ASP A 90 8.86 1.32 -3.47
C ASP A 90 10.23 1.81 -3.08
N VAL A 91 11.16 0.88 -2.91
CA VAL A 91 12.58 1.16 -2.68
C VAL A 91 13.37 0.55 -3.84
N SER A 92 14.01 1.40 -4.62
CA SER A 92 14.85 0.94 -5.73
C SER A 92 16.15 0.33 -5.20
N LEU A 93 16.52 -0.83 -5.72
CA LEU A 93 17.78 -1.51 -5.40
C LEU A 93 18.78 -1.41 -6.54
N VAL A 94 18.43 -0.69 -7.59
CA VAL A 94 19.30 -0.49 -8.75
C VAL A 94 20.37 0.53 -8.42
N GLU A 95 21.54 0.30 -8.99
CA GLU A 95 22.69 1.16 -8.86
C GLU A 95 23.33 1.16 -7.48
N GLU A 96 24.39 1.84 -7.39
CA GLU A 96 25.39 2.08 -6.36
C GLU A 96 24.89 2.25 -4.93
N SER A 97 23.71 1.78 -4.60
CA SER A 97 23.20 1.88 -3.25
C SER A 97 23.99 0.97 -2.33
N SER A 98 24.67 1.56 -1.36
CA SER A 98 25.30 0.78 -0.31
C SER A 98 24.22 0.08 0.52
N LEU A 99 24.60 -0.99 1.20
CA LEU A 99 23.68 -1.68 2.12
C LEU A 99 23.10 -0.70 3.14
N GLU A 100 23.91 0.22 3.64
CA GLU A 100 23.47 1.22 4.60
C GLU A 100 22.38 2.12 4.04
N ASN A 101 22.53 2.58 2.78
CA ASN A 101 21.49 3.38 2.13
C ASN A 101 20.21 2.60 1.92
N ILE A 102 20.31 1.34 1.56
CA ILE A 102 19.14 0.49 1.38
C ILE A 102 18.38 0.33 2.70
N LEU A 103 19.10 0.09 3.80
CA LEU A 103 18.48 -0.05 5.11
C LEU A 103 17.80 1.26 5.54
N ASP A 104 18.42 2.41 5.28
CA ASP A 104 17.83 3.71 5.59
C ASP A 104 16.53 3.92 4.78
N GLN A 105 16.54 3.57 3.50
CA GLN A 105 15.34 3.70 2.66
C GLN A 105 14.23 2.76 3.11
N LEU A 106 14.56 1.54 3.51
CA LEU A 106 13.57 0.60 4.03
C LEU A 106 12.96 1.12 5.32
N GLN A 107 13.77 1.71 6.20
CA GLN A 107 13.29 2.31 7.43
C GLN A 107 12.36 3.50 7.14
N GLU A 108 12.73 4.37 6.21
CA GLU A 108 11.87 5.47 5.79
C GLU A 108 10.52 4.98 5.26
N ALA A 109 10.55 3.90 4.47
CA ALA A 109 9.34 3.31 3.93
C ALA A 109 8.44 2.77 5.04
N LEU A 110 9.00 2.08 6.02
CA LEU A 110 8.25 1.55 7.15
C LEU A 110 7.64 2.68 7.99
N VAL A 111 8.40 3.75 8.23
CA VAL A 111 7.89 4.91 8.96
C VAL A 111 6.75 5.57 8.18
N ALA A 112 6.89 5.71 6.86
CA ALA A 112 5.85 6.30 6.02
C ALA A 112 4.56 5.46 6.02
N LEU A 113 4.68 4.14 6.10
CA LEU A 113 3.52 3.24 6.06
C LEU A 113 2.93 2.94 7.44
N GLU A 114 3.64 3.26 8.52
CA GLU A 114 3.19 2.97 9.88
C GLU A 114 1.80 3.53 10.20
N PRO A 115 1.47 4.79 9.86
CA PRO A 115 0.13 5.32 10.15
C PRO A 115 -0.98 4.49 9.50
N TYR A 116 -0.74 4.01 8.28
CA TYR A 116 -1.71 3.18 7.57
C TYR A 116 -1.88 1.82 8.23
N TYR A 117 -0.77 1.22 8.65
CA TYR A 117 -0.80 -0.03 9.40
C TYR A 117 -1.61 0.13 10.69
N LEU A 118 -1.35 1.20 11.44
CA LEU A 118 -2.05 1.44 12.70
C LEU A 118 -3.53 1.71 12.48
N ALA A 119 -3.88 2.45 11.43
CA ALA A 119 -5.29 2.75 11.11
C ALA A 119 -6.06 1.47 10.79
N THR A 120 -5.44 0.54 10.06
CA THR A 120 -6.10 -0.72 9.68
C THR A 120 -6.12 -1.73 10.82
N ARG A 121 -5.25 -1.58 11.80
CA ARG A 121 -5.21 -2.45 12.97
C ARG A 121 -6.28 -2.11 14.00
N GLN A 122 -6.67 -0.84 14.05
CA GLN A 122 -7.67 -0.36 15.00
C GLN A 122 -9.07 -0.70 14.52
N VAL A 123 -9.70 -1.59 15.22
CA VAL A 123 -11.12 -1.89 15.01
C VAL A 123 -11.80 -2.09 16.34
#